data_d0d699186fb848bc14e8fdfc577930fd
#
_entry.id   d0d699186fb848bc14e8fdfc577930fd
#
_cell.length_a   1.000
_cell.length_b   1.000
_cell.length_c   1.000
_cell.angle_alpha   90.00
_cell.angle_beta   90.00
_cell.angle_gamma   90.00
#
_symmetry.space_group_name_H-M   'P 1'
#
loop_
_entity.id
_entity.type
_entity.pdbx_description
1 polymer ?
#
loop_
_entity_poly.entity_id
_entity_poly.type
_entity_poly.pdbx_seq_one_letter_code
_entity_poly.pdbx_strand_id
1 'polypeptide(L)'
;MPLVKPLSPDTNEDVARLAEFFNETLGFCPNSVLTMQIRPEIARSFINLNKAVMENHGRVTSAFKRLIAWVSSNAAGCRYCQAHAIRAAERYGADPEQLDNVWNYKTHHSFNEAEKAALDFTLAASQIPNAVDEDIERKLREHWDDGEIVEITAVISLFGYLNRWNDTMATSIENGAVESGEKYLSKHGWNKGKHK
;
A
#
# COMPACT_ATOMS: atom_id res chain seq x y z
N MET A 1 11.78 13.85 12.51
CA MET A 1 11.40 13.03 13.69
C MET A 1 9.91 12.75 13.63
N PRO A 2 9.45 11.54 13.94
CA PRO A 2 8.04 11.24 14.00
C PRO A 2 7.32 12.10 15.05
N LEU A 3 6.07 12.48 14.75
CA LEU A 3 5.22 13.25 15.66
C LEU A 3 4.98 12.50 16.97
N VAL A 4 4.82 11.18 16.89
CA VAL A 4 4.69 10.26 18.02
C VAL A 4 5.67 9.12 17.82
N LYS A 5 6.45 8.79 18.86
CA LYS A 5 7.38 7.66 18.81
C LYS A 5 6.62 6.32 18.84
N PRO A 6 7.03 5.34 18.02
CA PRO A 6 6.48 3.99 18.12
C PRO A 6 6.82 3.37 19.49
N LEU A 7 5.92 2.53 20.00
CA LEU A 7 6.16 1.71 21.18
C LEU A 7 6.99 0.47 20.82
N SER A 8 7.52 -0.21 21.85
CA SER A 8 8.12 -1.53 21.65
C SER A 8 7.08 -2.52 21.10
N PRO A 9 7.47 -3.46 20.22
CA PRO A 9 6.57 -4.51 19.71
C PRO A 9 5.85 -5.29 20.81
N ASP A 10 6.51 -5.49 21.96
CA ASP A 10 6.00 -6.30 23.07
C ASP A 10 5.14 -5.51 24.08
N THR A 11 4.84 -4.25 23.80
CA THR A 11 4.09 -3.41 24.75
C THR A 11 2.67 -3.92 24.99
N ASN A 12 2.03 -4.54 23.98
CA ASN A 12 0.70 -5.12 24.09
C ASN A 12 0.71 -6.49 23.42
N GLU A 13 0.55 -7.54 24.23
CA GLU A 13 0.62 -8.93 23.77
C GLU A 13 -0.40 -9.27 22.68
N ASP A 14 -1.64 -8.77 22.79
CA ASP A 14 -2.69 -9.02 21.78
C ASP A 14 -2.35 -8.36 20.44
N VAL A 15 -1.84 -7.13 20.48
CA VAL A 15 -1.39 -6.43 19.27
C VAL A 15 -0.16 -7.11 18.69
N ALA A 16 0.80 -7.53 19.52
CA ALA A 16 2.01 -8.24 19.09
C ALA A 16 1.64 -9.52 18.34
N ARG A 17 0.75 -10.36 18.92
CA ARG A 17 0.26 -11.59 18.27
C ARG A 17 -0.45 -11.32 16.94
N LEU A 18 -1.30 -10.31 16.87
CA LEU A 18 -1.98 -9.94 15.62
C LEU A 18 -1.01 -9.38 14.57
N ALA A 19 0.06 -8.72 15.02
CA ALA A 19 1.04 -8.10 14.15
C ALA A 19 2.09 -9.08 13.60
N GLU A 20 2.19 -10.31 14.13
CA GLU A 20 3.12 -11.34 13.63
C GLU A 20 3.04 -11.54 12.12
N PHE A 21 1.84 -11.47 11.55
CA PHE A 21 1.66 -11.62 10.11
C PHE A 21 2.43 -10.55 9.29
N PHE A 22 2.73 -9.38 9.85
CA PHE A 22 3.57 -8.39 9.17
C PHE A 22 5.03 -8.84 9.08
N ASN A 23 5.52 -9.66 10.03
CA ASN A 23 6.84 -10.26 9.93
C ASN A 23 6.94 -11.20 8.74
N GLU A 24 5.86 -11.92 8.42
CA GLU A 24 5.78 -12.77 7.23
C GLU A 24 5.68 -11.93 5.94
N THR A 25 4.83 -10.91 5.95
CA THR A 25 4.51 -10.12 4.75
C THR A 25 5.55 -9.06 4.41
N LEU A 26 6.15 -8.41 5.40
CA LEU A 26 7.13 -7.32 5.25
C LEU A 26 8.54 -7.69 5.71
N GLY A 27 8.64 -8.66 6.62
CA GLY A 27 9.88 -9.02 7.33
C GLY A 27 10.08 -8.21 8.62
N PHE A 28 9.10 -7.42 9.04
CA PHE A 28 9.12 -6.61 10.26
C PHE A 28 7.71 -6.12 10.61
N CYS A 29 7.49 -5.77 11.88
CA CYS A 29 6.27 -5.07 12.30
C CYS A 29 6.40 -3.57 11.97
N PRO A 30 5.44 -2.98 11.20
CA PRO A 30 5.53 -1.59 10.79
C PRO A 30 5.48 -0.60 11.97
N ASN A 31 6.29 0.43 11.95
CA ASN A 31 6.28 1.52 12.94
C ASN A 31 4.90 2.22 13.02
N SER A 32 4.12 2.20 11.95
CA SER A 32 2.73 2.67 11.96
C SER A 32 1.87 1.86 12.94
N VAL A 33 1.99 0.54 12.94
CA VAL A 33 1.30 -0.36 13.88
C VAL A 33 1.81 -0.14 15.30
N LEU A 34 3.14 -0.03 15.46
CA LEU A 34 3.77 0.25 16.76
C LEU A 34 3.35 1.61 17.32
N THR A 35 3.00 2.57 16.48
CA THR A 35 2.42 3.84 16.92
C THR A 35 0.93 3.70 17.23
N MET A 36 0.17 2.97 16.41
CA MET A 36 -1.26 2.72 16.63
C MET A 36 -1.54 1.98 17.95
N GLN A 37 -0.62 1.11 18.40
CA GLN A 37 -0.81 0.33 19.64
C GLN A 37 -0.86 1.19 20.93
N ILE A 38 -0.52 2.48 20.88
CA ILE A 38 -0.80 3.44 21.96
C ILE A 38 -2.32 3.47 22.27
N ARG A 39 -3.12 3.13 21.28
CA ARG A 39 -4.55 2.86 21.40
C ARG A 39 -4.83 1.47 20.84
N PRO A 40 -4.76 0.41 21.63
CA PRO A 40 -4.77 -0.98 21.18
C PRO A 40 -5.96 -1.34 20.27
N GLU A 41 -7.13 -0.75 20.52
CA GLU A 41 -8.32 -0.98 19.68
C GLU A 41 -8.14 -0.46 18.25
N ILE A 42 -7.42 0.66 18.06
CA ILE A 42 -7.11 1.18 16.74
C ILE A 42 -6.17 0.21 16.02
N ALA A 43 -5.12 -0.26 16.70
CA ALA A 43 -4.19 -1.23 16.13
C ALA A 43 -4.88 -2.54 15.74
N ARG A 44 -5.71 -3.12 16.65
CA ARG A 44 -6.48 -4.36 16.38
C ARG A 44 -7.40 -4.22 15.17
N SER A 45 -8.19 -3.15 15.17
CA SER A 45 -9.16 -2.90 14.08
C SER A 45 -8.45 -2.70 12.74
N PHE A 46 -7.35 -1.94 12.73
CA PHE A 46 -6.53 -1.75 11.54
C PHE A 46 -5.93 -3.07 11.04
N ILE A 47 -5.32 -3.88 11.92
CA ILE A 47 -4.70 -5.15 11.52
C ILE A 47 -5.75 -6.09 10.90
N ASN A 48 -6.92 -6.20 11.52
CA ASN A 48 -8.00 -7.04 11.02
C ASN A 48 -8.53 -6.55 9.66
N LEU A 49 -8.74 -5.25 9.50
CA LEU A 49 -9.12 -4.65 8.22
C LEU A 49 -8.04 -4.90 7.16
N ASN A 50 -6.75 -4.69 7.50
CA ASN A 50 -5.65 -4.93 6.58
C ASN A 50 -5.61 -6.39 6.11
N LYS A 51 -5.76 -7.37 7.01
CA LYS A 51 -5.83 -8.79 6.65
C LYS A 51 -6.96 -9.05 5.66
N ALA A 52 -8.18 -8.61 5.98
CA ALA A 52 -9.36 -8.83 5.14
C ALA A 52 -9.21 -8.21 3.74
N VAL A 53 -8.73 -6.97 3.67
CA VAL A 53 -8.56 -6.24 2.39
C VAL A 53 -7.45 -6.83 1.53
N MET A 54 -6.32 -7.22 2.16
CA MET A 54 -5.10 -7.63 1.43
C MET A 54 -5.03 -9.13 1.17
N GLU A 55 -5.99 -9.91 1.66
CA GLU A 55 -6.13 -11.33 1.37
C GLU A 55 -6.43 -11.57 -0.11
N ASN A 56 -5.96 -12.71 -0.64
CA ASN A 56 -6.20 -13.09 -2.03
C ASN A 56 -7.53 -13.84 -2.14
N HIS A 57 -8.49 -13.26 -2.85
CA HIS A 57 -9.81 -13.86 -3.11
C HIS A 57 -10.03 -14.26 -4.57
N GLY A 58 -9.07 -14.02 -5.46
CA GLY A 58 -9.22 -14.35 -6.89
C GLY A 58 -8.23 -13.61 -7.79
N ARG A 59 -8.72 -13.01 -8.88
CA ARG A 59 -7.89 -12.34 -9.89
C ARG A 59 -7.20 -11.07 -9.39
N VAL A 60 -7.80 -10.36 -8.40
CA VAL A 60 -7.13 -9.25 -7.71
C VAL A 60 -6.14 -9.85 -6.72
N THR A 61 -5.01 -10.34 -7.24
CA THR A 61 -4.03 -11.09 -6.45
C THR A 61 -3.39 -10.24 -5.35
N SER A 62 -2.85 -10.91 -4.33
CA SER A 62 -2.12 -10.22 -3.25
C SER A 62 -0.96 -9.37 -3.78
N ALA A 63 -0.25 -9.81 -4.82
CA ALA A 63 0.79 -9.03 -5.46
C ALA A 63 0.22 -7.78 -6.14
N PHE A 64 -0.86 -7.93 -6.91
CA PHE A 64 -1.49 -6.81 -7.61
C PHE A 64 -2.12 -5.78 -6.66
N LYS A 65 -2.74 -6.22 -5.55
CA LYS A 65 -3.21 -5.32 -4.47
C LYS A 65 -2.10 -4.39 -3.96
N ARG A 66 -0.84 -4.85 -3.94
CA ARG A 66 0.29 -4.02 -3.51
C ARG A 66 0.74 -3.02 -4.57
N LEU A 67 0.56 -3.32 -5.85
CA LEU A 67 0.77 -2.35 -6.93
C LEU A 67 -0.32 -1.26 -6.92
N ILE A 68 -1.59 -1.63 -6.70
CA ILE A 68 -2.70 -0.69 -6.42
C ILE A 68 -2.34 0.21 -5.23
N ALA A 69 -1.89 -0.39 -4.13
CA ALA A 69 -1.44 0.33 -2.93
C ALA A 69 -0.32 1.32 -3.23
N TRP A 70 0.64 0.92 -4.08
CA TRP A 70 1.73 1.80 -4.48
C TRP A 70 1.23 2.99 -5.30
N VAL A 71 0.36 2.77 -6.31
CA VAL A 71 -0.20 3.86 -7.14
C VAL A 71 -0.99 4.84 -6.27
N SER A 72 -1.82 4.34 -5.34
CA SER A 72 -2.55 5.18 -4.37
C SER A 72 -1.59 6.00 -3.49
N SER A 73 -0.49 5.38 -3.04
CA SER A 73 0.49 6.04 -2.18
C SER A 73 1.34 7.06 -2.93
N ASN A 74 1.61 6.80 -4.21
CA ASN A 74 2.29 7.73 -5.09
C ASN A 74 1.42 8.96 -5.37
N ALA A 75 0.13 8.78 -5.67
CA ALA A 75 -0.83 9.87 -5.85
C ALA A 75 -0.96 10.74 -4.59
N ALA A 76 -0.96 10.13 -3.41
CA ALA A 76 -1.02 10.81 -2.13
C ALA A 76 0.33 11.43 -1.67
N GLY A 77 1.44 11.11 -2.33
CA GLY A 77 2.77 11.60 -1.98
C GLY A 77 3.39 10.99 -0.71
N CYS A 78 2.81 9.91 -0.14
CA CYS A 78 3.32 9.28 1.08
C CYS A 78 4.51 8.36 0.79
N ARG A 79 5.72 8.82 1.05
CA ARG A 79 6.96 8.08 0.77
C ARG A 79 7.12 6.83 1.63
N TYR A 80 6.63 6.85 2.87
CA TYR A 80 6.55 5.68 3.73
C TYR A 80 5.72 4.57 3.09
N CYS A 81 4.49 4.90 2.67
CA CYS A 81 3.58 3.92 2.11
C CYS A 81 4.04 3.40 0.73
N GLN A 82 4.69 4.24 -0.10
CA GLN A 82 5.30 3.81 -1.35
C GLN A 82 6.34 2.71 -1.12
N ALA A 83 7.26 2.91 -0.16
CA ALA A 83 8.31 1.93 0.16
C ALA A 83 7.73 0.62 0.71
N HIS A 84 6.72 0.69 1.59
CA HIS A 84 6.06 -0.48 2.14
C HIS A 84 5.26 -1.25 1.09
N ALA A 85 4.56 -0.56 0.20
CA ALA A 85 3.80 -1.19 -0.88
C ALA A 85 4.72 -1.96 -1.84
N ILE A 86 5.85 -1.37 -2.25
CA ILE A 86 6.85 -2.04 -3.10
C ILE A 86 7.52 -3.20 -2.36
N ARG A 87 7.89 -3.04 -1.08
CA ARG A 87 8.44 -4.12 -0.26
C ARG A 87 7.49 -5.30 -0.20
N ALA A 88 6.22 -5.04 0.09
CA ALA A 88 5.22 -6.09 0.15
C ALA A 88 4.97 -6.73 -1.22
N ALA A 89 4.90 -5.95 -2.31
CA ALA A 89 4.75 -6.48 -3.67
C ALA A 89 5.89 -7.44 -4.04
N GLU A 90 7.14 -7.05 -3.77
CA GLU A 90 8.32 -7.90 -3.96
C GLU A 90 8.19 -9.23 -3.20
N ARG A 91 7.81 -9.18 -1.92
CA ARG A 91 7.68 -10.39 -1.08
C ARG A 91 6.49 -11.29 -1.44
N TYR A 92 5.46 -10.73 -2.04
CA TYR A 92 4.31 -11.48 -2.55
C TYR A 92 4.48 -11.95 -4.00
N GLY A 93 5.69 -11.82 -4.57
CA GLY A 93 6.03 -12.37 -5.86
C GLY A 93 5.47 -11.58 -7.04
N ALA A 94 5.31 -10.26 -6.90
CA ALA A 94 5.03 -9.42 -8.06
C ALA A 94 6.17 -9.55 -9.09
N ASP A 95 5.83 -9.48 -10.36
CA ASP A 95 6.81 -9.56 -11.45
C ASP A 95 7.87 -8.45 -11.27
N PRO A 96 9.17 -8.80 -11.24
CA PRO A 96 10.24 -7.81 -11.15
C PRO A 96 10.15 -6.72 -12.22
N GLU A 97 9.67 -7.04 -13.42
CA GLU A 97 9.48 -6.07 -14.48
C GLU A 97 8.33 -5.09 -14.17
N GLN A 98 7.24 -5.56 -13.53
CA GLN A 98 6.19 -4.68 -13.02
C GLN A 98 6.69 -3.79 -11.89
N LEU A 99 7.51 -4.32 -10.95
CA LEU A 99 8.09 -3.53 -9.86
C LEU A 99 9.01 -2.42 -10.38
N ASP A 100 9.82 -2.73 -11.38
CA ASP A 100 10.74 -1.76 -12.01
C ASP A 100 10.01 -0.69 -12.83
N ASN A 101 8.79 -0.95 -13.28
CA ASN A 101 8.04 -0.10 -14.21
C ASN A 101 6.66 0.34 -13.69
N VAL A 102 6.38 0.18 -12.41
CA VAL A 102 5.07 0.55 -11.84
C VAL A 102 4.71 2.03 -12.05
N TRP A 103 5.69 2.92 -12.09
CA TRP A 103 5.53 4.33 -12.41
C TRP A 103 5.13 4.59 -13.88
N ASN A 104 5.37 3.63 -14.78
CA ASN A 104 5.07 3.70 -16.22
C ASN A 104 4.03 2.66 -16.65
N TYR A 105 3.19 2.19 -15.73
CA TYR A 105 2.21 1.12 -15.97
C TYR A 105 1.34 1.34 -17.21
N LYS A 106 1.01 2.60 -17.52
CA LYS A 106 0.12 2.96 -18.64
C LYS A 106 0.59 2.46 -20.00
N THR A 107 1.90 2.49 -20.22
CA THR A 107 2.51 2.18 -21.53
C THR A 107 3.39 0.93 -21.51
N HIS A 108 3.76 0.44 -20.34
CA HIS A 108 4.66 -0.70 -20.21
C HIS A 108 3.91 -2.02 -20.49
N HIS A 109 4.54 -2.90 -21.24
CA HIS A 109 3.96 -4.16 -21.73
C HIS A 109 3.75 -5.22 -20.62
N SER A 110 4.44 -5.11 -19.50
CA SER A 110 4.27 -6.00 -18.35
C SER A 110 2.92 -5.87 -17.65
N PHE A 111 2.15 -4.81 -17.96
CA PHE A 111 0.80 -4.62 -17.45
C PHE A 111 -0.22 -4.91 -18.55
N ASN A 112 -1.15 -5.81 -18.27
CA ASN A 112 -2.27 -6.09 -19.15
C ASN A 112 -3.35 -4.99 -19.06
N GLU A 113 -4.32 -4.99 -19.97
CA GLU A 113 -5.35 -3.93 -20.05
C GLU A 113 -6.25 -3.89 -18.81
N ALA A 114 -6.55 -5.04 -18.17
CA ALA A 114 -7.31 -5.09 -16.94
C ALA A 114 -6.54 -4.42 -15.78
N GLU A 115 -5.25 -4.71 -15.64
CA GLU A 115 -4.39 -4.09 -14.63
C GLU A 115 -4.27 -2.59 -14.88
N LYS A 116 -4.06 -2.14 -16.12
CA LYS A 116 -4.01 -0.72 -16.48
C LYS A 116 -5.30 0.01 -16.11
N ALA A 117 -6.47 -0.57 -16.42
CA ALA A 117 -7.76 0.00 -16.06
C ALA A 117 -7.93 0.15 -14.53
N ALA A 118 -7.53 -0.86 -13.75
CA ALA A 118 -7.57 -0.80 -12.29
C ALA A 118 -6.58 0.23 -11.73
N LEU A 119 -5.38 0.38 -12.30
CA LEU A 119 -4.40 1.36 -11.86
C LEU A 119 -4.78 2.80 -12.27
N ASP A 120 -5.43 3.01 -13.42
CA ASP A 120 -6.01 4.31 -13.79
C ASP A 120 -7.14 4.71 -12.85
N PHE A 121 -8.05 3.76 -12.53
CA PHE A 121 -9.08 3.95 -11.51
C PHE A 121 -8.46 4.28 -10.15
N THR A 122 -7.41 3.57 -9.74
CA THR A 122 -6.70 3.82 -8.49
C THR A 122 -6.13 5.22 -8.44
N LEU A 123 -5.47 5.66 -9.51
CA LEU A 123 -4.89 6.99 -9.60
C LEU A 123 -5.96 8.09 -9.46
N ALA A 124 -7.07 7.94 -10.17
CA ALA A 124 -8.17 8.90 -10.16
C ALA A 124 -8.88 8.93 -8.79
N ALA A 125 -9.19 7.74 -8.23
CA ALA A 125 -9.86 7.62 -6.93
C ALA A 125 -9.00 8.11 -5.75
N SER A 126 -7.67 8.14 -5.91
CA SER A 126 -6.74 8.62 -4.87
C SER A 126 -6.53 10.14 -4.88
N GLN A 127 -7.09 10.85 -5.84
CA GLN A 127 -7.00 12.30 -5.92
C GLN A 127 -8.03 12.99 -4.99
N ILE A 128 -7.75 14.23 -4.63
CA ILE A 128 -8.65 15.10 -3.88
C ILE A 128 -8.76 16.44 -4.63
N PRO A 129 -9.95 16.80 -5.19
CA PRO A 129 -11.17 15.99 -5.22
C PRO A 129 -11.02 14.69 -6.03
N ASN A 130 -11.89 13.70 -5.76
CA ASN A 130 -11.92 12.43 -6.50
C ASN A 130 -12.13 12.71 -8.01
N ALA A 131 -11.30 12.08 -8.84
CA ALA A 131 -11.26 12.33 -10.29
C ALA A 131 -11.78 11.13 -11.13
N VAL A 132 -12.51 10.20 -10.50
CA VAL A 132 -13.18 9.12 -11.25
C VAL A 132 -14.29 9.70 -12.09
N ASP A 133 -14.23 9.48 -13.40
CA ASP A 133 -15.24 9.87 -14.39
C ASP A 133 -15.88 8.64 -15.05
N GLU A 134 -16.88 8.89 -15.91
CA GLU A 134 -17.64 7.84 -16.60
C GLU A 134 -16.76 6.96 -17.52
N ASP A 135 -15.69 7.50 -18.11
CA ASP A 135 -14.80 6.75 -18.99
C ASP A 135 -13.91 5.79 -18.17
N ILE A 136 -13.40 6.25 -17.03
CA ILE A 136 -12.64 5.41 -16.09
C ILE A 136 -13.53 4.30 -15.51
N GLU A 137 -14.78 4.63 -15.10
CA GLU A 137 -15.74 3.65 -14.61
C GLU A 137 -16.05 2.59 -15.67
N ARG A 138 -16.35 3.00 -16.90
CA ARG A 138 -16.66 2.10 -17.99
C ARG A 138 -15.49 1.14 -18.28
N LYS A 139 -14.27 1.65 -18.40
CA LYS A 139 -13.07 0.82 -18.64
C LYS A 139 -12.81 -0.17 -17.49
N LEU A 140 -13.03 0.25 -16.25
CA LEU A 140 -12.89 -0.66 -15.11
C LEU A 140 -13.88 -1.83 -15.21
N ARG A 141 -15.16 -1.54 -15.50
CA ARG A 141 -16.24 -2.53 -15.63
C ARG A 141 -16.09 -3.45 -16.84
N GLU A 142 -15.33 -3.08 -17.88
CA GLU A 142 -15.00 -3.96 -19.00
C GLU A 142 -14.14 -5.16 -18.58
N HIS A 143 -13.40 -5.05 -17.45
CA HIS A 143 -12.41 -6.05 -17.03
C HIS A 143 -12.71 -6.70 -15.68
N TRP A 144 -13.38 -5.99 -14.76
CA TRP A 144 -13.55 -6.36 -13.37
C TRP A 144 -15.03 -6.44 -12.98
N ASP A 145 -15.40 -7.49 -12.25
CA ASP A 145 -16.75 -7.63 -11.71
C ASP A 145 -16.96 -6.78 -10.45
N ASP A 146 -18.20 -6.73 -9.94
CA ASP A 146 -18.54 -5.89 -8.79
C ASP A 146 -17.77 -6.29 -7.52
N GLY A 147 -17.50 -7.58 -7.31
CA GLY A 147 -16.73 -8.07 -6.17
C GLY A 147 -15.26 -7.62 -6.25
N GLU A 148 -14.66 -7.75 -7.41
CA GLU A 148 -13.29 -7.32 -7.70
C GLU A 148 -13.14 -5.78 -7.61
N ILE A 149 -14.13 -5.03 -8.08
CA ILE A 149 -14.18 -3.56 -7.93
C ILE A 149 -14.24 -3.17 -6.45
N VAL A 150 -15.02 -3.90 -5.64
CA VAL A 150 -15.05 -3.71 -4.18
C VAL A 150 -13.68 -3.98 -3.56
N GLU A 151 -12.98 -5.06 -3.96
CA GLU A 151 -11.63 -5.36 -3.48
C GLU A 151 -10.64 -4.25 -3.86
N ILE A 152 -10.62 -3.81 -5.12
CA ILE A 152 -9.75 -2.73 -5.60
C ILE A 152 -10.01 -1.45 -4.80
N THR A 153 -11.29 -1.08 -4.64
CA THR A 153 -11.69 0.12 -3.89
C THR A 153 -11.33 0.03 -2.41
N ALA A 154 -11.45 -1.17 -1.82
CA ALA A 154 -11.05 -1.40 -0.42
C ALA A 154 -9.53 -1.18 -0.23
N VAL A 155 -8.69 -1.63 -1.17
CA VAL A 155 -7.24 -1.37 -1.13
C VAL A 155 -6.96 0.13 -1.21
N ILE A 156 -7.60 0.85 -2.15
CA ILE A 156 -7.44 2.31 -2.30
C ILE A 156 -7.82 3.03 -1.00
N SER A 157 -8.95 2.65 -0.40
CA SER A 157 -9.47 3.26 0.83
C SER A 157 -8.58 2.97 2.04
N LEU A 158 -8.08 1.73 2.16
CA LEU A 158 -7.13 1.35 3.21
C LEU A 158 -5.84 2.17 3.11
N PHE A 159 -5.31 2.32 1.90
CA PHE A 159 -4.11 3.12 1.68
C PHE A 159 -4.38 4.62 1.78
N GLY A 160 -5.60 5.09 1.48
CA GLY A 160 -6.03 6.44 1.80
C GLY A 160 -5.93 6.77 3.29
N TYR A 161 -6.36 5.83 4.15
CA TYR A 161 -6.16 5.91 5.61
C TYR A 161 -4.67 5.89 5.97
N LEU A 162 -3.89 4.93 5.47
CA LEU A 162 -2.48 4.78 5.79
C LEU A 162 -1.63 5.95 5.30
N ASN A 163 -1.89 6.45 4.10
CA ASN A 163 -1.18 7.60 3.53
C ASN A 163 -1.35 8.82 4.43
N ARG A 164 -2.60 9.11 4.84
CA ARG A 164 -2.89 10.22 5.75
C ARG A 164 -2.24 10.03 7.11
N TRP A 165 -2.34 8.83 7.69
CA TRP A 165 -1.71 8.49 8.96
C TRP A 165 -0.20 8.70 8.92
N ASN A 166 0.48 7.99 8.02
CA ASN A 166 1.94 7.95 8.00
C ASN A 166 2.56 9.27 7.57
N ASP A 167 1.94 9.96 6.61
CA ASP A 167 2.46 11.26 6.19
C ASP A 167 2.27 12.33 7.27
N THR A 168 1.13 12.33 7.98
CA THR A 168 0.90 13.24 9.11
C THR A 168 1.83 12.95 10.28
N MET A 169 2.00 11.68 10.64
CA MET A 169 2.85 11.25 11.77
C MET A 169 4.35 11.34 11.46
N ALA A 170 4.74 11.55 10.20
CA ALA A 170 6.13 11.44 9.75
C ALA A 170 6.78 10.12 10.23
N THR A 171 6.03 9.01 10.12
CA THR A 171 6.44 7.69 10.59
C THR A 171 7.79 7.31 10.00
N SER A 172 8.77 6.90 10.83
CA SER A 172 10.09 6.46 10.35
C SER A 172 9.98 5.17 9.55
N ILE A 173 10.67 5.10 8.39
CA ILE A 173 10.66 3.93 7.51
C ILE A 173 11.65 2.89 8.03
N GLU A 174 11.26 1.63 8.09
CA GLU A 174 12.10 0.50 8.46
C GLU A 174 13.11 0.15 7.36
N ASN A 175 14.28 -0.34 7.76
CA ASN A 175 15.39 -0.60 6.84
C ASN A 175 14.99 -1.48 5.63
N GLY A 176 14.23 -2.57 5.86
CA GLY A 176 13.81 -3.43 4.77
C GLY A 176 12.91 -2.73 3.74
N ALA A 177 12.05 -1.79 4.17
CA ALA A 177 11.26 -0.99 3.24
C ALA A 177 12.12 0.07 2.52
N VAL A 178 13.12 0.63 3.21
CA VAL A 178 14.10 1.53 2.59
C VAL A 178 14.86 0.82 1.47
N GLU A 179 15.36 -0.40 1.71
CA GLU A 179 16.09 -1.19 0.71
C GLU A 179 15.26 -1.40 -0.56
N SER A 180 14.00 -1.81 -0.44
CA SER A 180 13.11 -1.97 -1.59
C SER A 180 12.76 -0.64 -2.27
N GLY A 181 12.56 0.44 -1.49
CA GLY A 181 12.35 1.79 -2.03
C GLY A 181 13.56 2.30 -2.82
N GLU A 182 14.77 2.11 -2.30
CA GLU A 182 16.01 2.49 -2.99
C GLU A 182 16.22 1.66 -4.25
N LYS A 183 15.96 0.36 -4.20
CA LYS A 183 16.10 -0.57 -5.33
C LYS A 183 15.20 -0.21 -6.52
N TYR A 184 13.92 0.02 -6.28
CA TYR A 184 12.93 0.15 -7.35
C TYR A 184 12.51 1.60 -7.65
N LEU A 185 12.55 2.50 -6.66
CA LEU A 185 11.93 3.82 -6.75
C LEU A 185 12.93 4.99 -6.81
N SER A 186 14.18 4.81 -6.35
CA SER A 186 15.15 5.92 -6.25
C SER A 186 15.46 6.57 -7.59
N LYS A 187 15.54 5.77 -8.67
CA LYS A 187 15.74 6.24 -10.05
C LYS A 187 14.63 7.18 -10.55
N HIS A 188 13.48 7.19 -9.86
CA HIS A 188 12.30 8.03 -10.14
C HIS A 188 12.10 9.11 -9.07
N GLY A 189 13.16 9.46 -8.32
CA GLY A 189 13.14 10.57 -7.37
C GLY A 189 12.61 10.23 -5.97
N TRP A 190 12.34 8.94 -5.67
CA TRP A 190 11.97 8.56 -4.32
C TRP A 190 13.16 8.71 -3.36
N ASN A 191 12.89 9.21 -2.17
CA ASN A 191 13.80 9.25 -1.03
C ASN A 191 12.97 9.28 0.25
N LYS A 192 13.59 9.03 1.40
CA LYS A 192 12.90 8.96 2.70
C LYS A 192 12.13 10.24 3.10
N GLY A 193 12.51 11.39 2.57
CA GLY A 193 11.92 12.69 2.94
C GLY A 193 11.94 12.91 4.45
N LYS A 194 10.77 13.22 5.01
CA LYS A 194 10.56 13.43 6.47
C LYS A 194 10.50 12.15 7.31
N HIS A 195 10.47 10.99 6.68
CA HIS A 195 10.30 9.66 7.29
C HIS A 195 11.65 9.03 7.72
N LYS A 196 12.51 9.81 8.36
CA LYS A 196 13.85 9.42 8.82
C LYS A 196 13.82 8.82 10.22
#